data_6237ede1cd4694aa6a7856d4d720999b
#
_entry.id   6237ede1cd4694aa6a7856d4d720999b
#
_cell.length_a   1.000
_cell.length_b   1.000
_cell.length_c   1.000
_cell.angle_alpha   90.00
_cell.angle_beta   90.00
_cell.angle_gamma   90.00
#
_symmetry.space_group_name_H-M   'P 1'
#
loop_
_entity.id
_entity.type
_entity.pdbx_description
1 polymer ?
#
loop_
_entity_poly.entity_id
_entity_poly.type
_entity_poly.pdbx_seq_one_letter_code
_entity_poly.pdbx_strand_id
1 'polypeptide(L)'
;MDKNFIIDQNMINYIFSHTNNLHKVQKKLLKYNEKLGHIKKLQISILQANFIQFIIKINNYKSYLEIGTFTGYSILSAALALPKNCKLIGIDKNL
;
A
#
# COMPACT_ATOMS: atom_id res chain seq x y z
N MET A 1 -19.70 -2.01 -26.33
CA MET A 1 -19.64 -2.01 -24.87
C MET A 1 -18.26 -1.62 -24.42
N ASP A 2 -18.17 -0.63 -23.57
CA ASP A 2 -16.90 -0.21 -23.00
C ASP A 2 -16.43 -1.29 -22.01
N LYS A 3 -15.23 -1.81 -22.25
CA LYS A 3 -14.63 -2.80 -21.37
C LYS A 3 -13.78 -2.20 -20.27
N ASN A 4 -13.60 -0.86 -20.29
CA ASN A 4 -12.85 -0.18 -19.29
C ASN A 4 -13.70 0.02 -18.03
N PHE A 5 -13.10 -0.27 -16.91
CA PHE A 5 -13.76 -0.19 -15.62
C PHE A 5 -13.31 1.10 -14.92
N ILE A 6 -14.28 1.96 -14.63
CA ILE A 6 -14.01 3.21 -13.92
C ILE A 6 -14.50 3.08 -12.49
N ILE A 7 -13.58 3.32 -11.56
CA ILE A 7 -13.91 3.32 -10.13
C ILE A 7 -14.30 4.74 -9.74
N ASP A 8 -15.56 4.95 -9.42
CA ASP A 8 -16.04 6.26 -8.99
C ASP A 8 -15.93 6.40 -7.46
N GLN A 9 -16.27 7.60 -6.96
CA GLN A 9 -16.14 7.89 -5.53
C GLN A 9 -17.06 7.00 -4.68
N ASN A 10 -18.23 6.65 -5.17
CA ASN A 10 -19.15 5.78 -4.44
C ASN A 10 -18.57 4.38 -4.25
N MET A 11 -17.91 3.84 -5.28
CA MET A 11 -17.24 2.55 -5.19
C MET A 11 -16.08 2.60 -4.21
N ILE A 12 -15.29 3.67 -4.25
CA ILE A 12 -14.18 3.86 -3.32
C ILE A 12 -14.70 3.90 -1.88
N ASN A 13 -15.75 4.66 -1.64
CA ASN A 13 -16.36 4.77 -0.31
C ASN A 13 -16.85 3.41 0.19
N TYR A 14 -17.48 2.64 -0.70
CA TYR A 14 -17.95 1.30 -0.37
C TYR A 14 -16.79 0.40 0.03
N ILE A 15 -15.71 0.40 -0.77
CA ILE A 15 -14.54 -0.43 -0.49
C ILE A 15 -13.94 -0.05 0.87
N PHE A 16 -13.75 1.24 1.14
CA PHE A 16 -13.18 1.70 2.41
C PHE A 16 -14.06 1.34 3.61
N SER A 17 -15.38 1.35 3.44
CA SER A 17 -16.28 1.00 4.54
C SER A 17 -16.29 -0.49 4.85
N HIS A 18 -15.76 -1.32 3.95
CA HIS A 18 -15.75 -2.79 4.09
C HIS A 18 -14.34 -3.36 4.20
N THR A 19 -13.32 -2.52 4.34
CA THR A 19 -11.94 -2.98 4.52
C THR A 19 -11.49 -2.77 5.96
N ASN A 20 -10.38 -3.41 6.32
CA ASN A 20 -9.79 -3.24 7.64
C ASN A 20 -9.29 -1.81 7.82
N ASN A 21 -9.36 -1.33 9.05
CA ASN A 21 -8.80 -0.03 9.39
C ASN A 21 -7.29 -0.03 9.17
N LEU A 22 -6.78 1.11 8.70
CA LEU A 22 -5.34 1.29 8.55
C LEU A 22 -4.65 1.29 9.91
N HIS A 23 -3.46 0.72 9.95
CA HIS A 23 -2.61 0.80 11.14
C HIS A 23 -2.20 2.26 11.38
N LYS A 24 -2.02 2.64 12.64
CA LYS A 24 -1.66 4.01 13.00
C LYS A 24 -0.37 4.48 12.32
N VAL A 25 0.58 3.58 12.06
CA VAL A 25 1.83 3.91 11.38
C VAL A 25 1.59 4.24 9.92
N GLN A 26 0.67 3.50 9.26
CA GLN A 26 0.27 3.81 7.89
C GLN A 26 -0.37 5.20 7.80
N LYS A 27 -1.26 5.51 8.73
CA LYS A 27 -1.92 6.83 8.78
C LYS A 27 -0.89 7.95 8.96
N LYS A 28 0.10 7.73 9.79
CA LYS A 28 1.17 8.69 10.04
C LYS A 28 1.97 8.97 8.79
N LEU A 29 2.34 7.93 8.05
CA LEU A 29 3.09 8.05 6.81
C LEU A 29 2.28 8.75 5.73
N LEU A 30 1.00 8.41 5.60
CA LEU A 30 0.11 9.07 4.64
C LEU A 30 0.02 10.57 4.92
N LYS A 31 -0.08 10.93 6.19
CA LYS A 31 -0.12 12.33 6.60
C LYS A 31 1.20 13.06 6.26
N TYR A 32 2.32 12.39 6.46
CA TYR A 32 3.61 12.93 6.06
C TYR A 32 3.66 13.16 4.55
N ASN A 33 3.19 12.19 3.76
CA ASN A 33 3.25 12.28 2.30
C ASN A 33 2.38 13.42 1.75
N GLU A 34 1.31 13.79 2.43
CA GLU A 34 0.48 14.92 2.02
C GLU A 34 1.27 16.24 1.94
N LYS A 35 2.35 16.35 2.70
CA LYS A 35 3.19 17.55 2.74
C LYS A 35 4.21 17.61 1.60
N LEU A 36 4.30 16.58 0.78
CA LEU A 36 5.35 16.46 -0.24
C LEU A 36 4.98 17.10 -1.57
N GLY A 37 3.80 17.73 -1.67
CA GLY A 37 3.34 18.36 -2.89
C GLY A 37 3.02 17.33 -3.97
N HIS A 38 3.37 17.66 -5.22
CA HIS A 38 2.99 16.80 -6.36
C HIS A 38 3.73 15.46 -6.39
N ILE A 39 4.89 15.34 -5.73
CA ILE A 39 5.62 14.06 -5.73
C ILE A 39 4.90 12.97 -4.93
N LYS A 40 3.90 13.34 -4.12
CA LYS A 40 3.07 12.34 -3.44
C LYS A 40 2.38 11.36 -4.39
N LYS A 41 2.29 11.70 -5.68
CA LYS A 41 1.75 10.82 -6.71
C LYS A 41 2.57 9.54 -6.91
N LEU A 42 3.81 9.51 -6.43
CA LEU A 42 4.65 8.31 -6.49
C LEU A 42 4.20 7.25 -5.49
N GLN A 43 3.37 7.61 -4.51
CA GLN A 43 2.80 6.67 -3.56
C GLN A 43 1.72 5.84 -4.24
N ILE A 44 1.71 4.53 -3.98
CA ILE A 44 0.61 3.68 -4.43
C ILE A 44 -0.68 4.05 -3.68
N SER A 45 -1.81 3.70 -4.26
CA SER A 45 -3.09 3.96 -3.61
C SER A 45 -3.26 3.08 -2.37
N ILE A 46 -4.12 3.52 -1.46
CA ILE A 46 -4.46 2.75 -0.27
C ILE A 46 -5.10 1.41 -0.69
N LEU A 47 -5.91 1.41 -1.74
CA LEU A 47 -6.55 0.19 -2.24
C LEU A 47 -5.53 -0.82 -2.74
N GLN A 48 -4.49 -0.35 -3.46
CA GLN A 48 -3.42 -1.22 -3.93
C GLN A 48 -2.63 -1.81 -2.76
N ALA A 49 -2.32 -1.01 -1.76
CA ALA A 49 -1.60 -1.49 -0.58
C ALA A 49 -2.43 -2.53 0.19
N ASN A 50 -3.73 -2.31 0.32
CA ASN A 50 -4.62 -3.28 0.96
C ASN A 50 -4.66 -4.59 0.17
N PHE A 51 -4.64 -4.52 -1.15
CA PHE A 51 -4.61 -5.70 -2.01
C PHE A 51 -3.30 -6.47 -1.85
N ILE A 52 -2.18 -5.77 -1.77
CA ILE A 52 -0.88 -6.40 -1.49
C ILE A 52 -0.93 -7.17 -0.18
N GLN A 53 -1.47 -6.55 0.87
CA GLN A 53 -1.62 -7.21 2.18
C GLN A 53 -2.48 -8.46 2.08
N PHE A 54 -3.58 -8.38 1.35
CA PHE A 54 -4.48 -9.52 1.15
C PHE A 54 -3.76 -10.68 0.46
N ILE A 55 -3.02 -10.40 -0.62
CA ILE A 55 -2.29 -11.42 -1.37
C ILE A 55 -1.22 -12.07 -0.49
N ILE A 56 -0.49 -11.28 0.31
CA ILE A 56 0.52 -11.80 1.21
C ILE A 56 -0.10 -12.76 2.23
N LYS A 57 -1.22 -12.35 2.82
CA LYS A 57 -1.86 -13.15 3.88
C LYS A 57 -2.48 -14.43 3.34
N ILE A 58 -3.15 -14.36 2.18
CA ILE A 58 -3.85 -15.53 1.64
C ILE A 58 -2.88 -16.59 1.15
N ASN A 59 -1.68 -16.20 0.71
CA ASN A 59 -0.67 -17.12 0.21
C ASN A 59 0.39 -17.50 1.24
N ASN A 60 0.35 -16.91 2.42
CA ASN A 60 1.37 -17.11 3.46
C ASN A 60 2.79 -16.84 2.98
N TYR A 61 2.97 -15.79 2.19
CA TYR A 61 4.29 -15.41 1.72
C TYR A 61 5.18 -14.99 2.87
N LYS A 62 6.48 -15.30 2.75
CA LYS A 62 7.47 -15.05 3.81
C LYS A 62 8.61 -14.17 3.36
N SER A 63 8.57 -13.67 2.14
CA SER A 63 9.58 -12.74 1.65
C SER A 63 8.93 -11.73 0.72
N TYR A 64 9.48 -10.52 0.71
CA TYR A 64 8.97 -9.43 -0.10
C TYR A 64 10.14 -8.58 -0.58
N LEU A 65 10.16 -8.33 -1.88
CA LEU A 65 11.16 -7.46 -2.50
C LEU A 65 10.43 -6.35 -3.23
N GLU A 66 10.79 -5.11 -2.94
CA GLU A 66 10.20 -3.95 -3.59
C GLU A 66 11.28 -3.12 -4.27
N ILE A 67 11.04 -2.79 -5.53
CA ILE A 67 11.93 -1.92 -6.29
C ILE A 67 11.20 -0.58 -6.47
N GLY A 68 11.79 0.50 -5.94
CA GLY A 68 11.14 1.80 -5.88
C GLY A 68 10.26 1.93 -4.65
N THR A 69 10.84 2.34 -3.54
CA THR A 69 10.11 2.38 -2.25
C THR A 69 9.49 3.74 -1.95
N PHE A 70 9.94 4.80 -2.59
CA PHE A 70 9.53 6.17 -2.31
C PHE A 70 9.69 6.49 -0.82
N THR A 71 8.59 6.80 -0.11
CA THR A 71 8.62 7.04 1.34
C THR A 71 8.34 5.79 2.15
N GLY A 72 8.03 4.68 1.49
CA GLY A 72 7.90 3.39 2.12
C GLY A 72 6.48 2.95 2.44
N TYR A 73 5.45 3.57 1.86
CA TYR A 73 4.07 3.19 2.19
C TYR A 73 3.75 1.76 1.78
N SER A 74 4.13 1.35 0.57
CA SER A 74 3.84 -0.01 0.11
C SER A 74 4.65 -1.06 0.86
N ILE A 75 5.94 -0.79 1.12
CA ILE A 75 6.76 -1.76 1.86
C ILE A 75 6.34 -1.84 3.33
N LEU A 76 5.92 -0.72 3.93
CA LEU A 76 5.36 -0.73 5.27
C LEU A 76 4.10 -1.57 5.32
N SER A 77 3.22 -1.40 4.33
CA SER A 77 1.98 -2.16 4.25
C SER A 77 2.26 -3.66 4.12
N ALA A 78 3.25 -4.03 3.30
CA ALA A 78 3.68 -5.42 3.17
C ALA A 78 4.24 -5.96 4.48
N ALA A 79 5.05 -5.16 5.16
CA ALA A 79 5.65 -5.56 6.44
C ALA A 79 4.58 -5.87 7.49
N LEU A 80 3.51 -5.08 7.52
CA LEU A 80 2.40 -5.29 8.45
C LEU A 80 1.63 -6.57 8.16
N ALA A 81 1.67 -7.06 6.93
CA ALA A 81 0.99 -8.30 6.54
C ALA A 81 1.86 -9.54 6.66
N LEU A 82 3.18 -9.37 6.66
CA LEU A 82 4.12 -10.48 6.74
C LEU A 82 4.22 -10.99 8.18
N PRO A 83 4.44 -12.30 8.37
CA PRO A 83 4.75 -12.82 9.70
C PRO A 83 6.09 -12.28 10.22
N LYS A 84 6.30 -12.37 11.51
CA LYS A 84 7.60 -12.06 12.10
C LYS A 84 8.67 -13.00 11.53
N ASN A 85 9.91 -12.53 11.46
CA ASN A 85 11.04 -13.32 10.94
C ASN A 85 10.99 -13.54 9.42
N CYS A 86 10.32 -12.65 8.71
CA CYS A 86 10.28 -12.70 7.27
C CYS A 86 11.33 -11.79 6.66
N LYS A 87 11.69 -12.08 5.41
CA LYS A 87 12.65 -11.28 4.67
C LYS A 87 11.92 -10.14 3.95
N LEU A 88 12.35 -8.91 4.21
CA LEU A 88 11.76 -7.72 3.61
C LEU A 88 12.89 -6.85 3.09
N ILE A 89 12.91 -6.61 1.78
CA ILE A 89 13.97 -5.83 1.13
C ILE A 89 13.33 -4.78 0.24
N GLY A 90 13.76 -3.52 0.41
CA GLY A 90 13.38 -2.42 -0.47
C GLY A 90 14.61 -1.85 -1.15
N ILE A 91 14.49 -1.55 -2.43
CA ILE A 91 15.57 -0.97 -3.22
C ILE A 91 15.06 0.33 -3.83
N ASP A 92 15.80 1.42 -3.62
CA ASP A 92 15.48 2.70 -4.21
C ASP A 92 16.77 3.40 -4.61
N LYS A 93 16.70 4.15 -5.72
CA LYS A 93 17.86 4.91 -6.21
C LYS A 93 18.01 6.26 -5.54
N ASN A 94 16.96 6.77 -4.93
CA ASN A 94 16.97 8.07 -4.26
C ASN A 94 17.17 7.86 -2.76
N LEU A 95 18.19 8.51 -2.25
CA LEU A 95 18.53 8.45 -0.83
C LEU A 95 18.02 9.69 -0.10
#